data_3bf71d8747b0e494cbe775cd08fe3cd8
#
_entry.id   3bf71d8747b0e494cbe775cd08fe3cd8
#
_cell.length_a   1.000
_cell.length_b   1.000
_cell.length_c   1.000
_cell.angle_alpha   90.00
_cell.angle_beta   90.00
_cell.angle_gamma   90.00
#
_symmetry.space_group_name_H-M   'P 1'
#
loop_
_entity.id
_entity.type
_entity.pdbx_description
1 polymer ?
#
loop_
_entity_poly.entity_id
_entity_poly.type
_entity_poly.pdbx_seq_one_letter_code
_entity_poly.pdbx_strand_id
1 'polypeptide(L)'
;MLKENFIAVLQATSKAAEVSCNEMLSDSKRLEVVDARSVAIKILAEAGYCPCRIARFFHKTEASVRHTLNNFELRLESNKILEKILQNTRKILANK
;
A
#
# COMPACT_ATOMS: atom_id res chain seq x y z
N MET A 1 -10.96 10.87 13.00
CA MET A 1 -10.65 9.50 13.43
C MET A 1 -10.35 8.63 12.22
N LEU A 2 -9.25 7.88 12.26
CA LEU A 2 -8.86 7.03 11.15
C LEU A 2 -9.72 5.77 11.12
N LYS A 3 -10.39 5.52 10.00
CA LYS A 3 -11.23 4.33 9.85
C LYS A 3 -10.41 3.10 9.51
N GLU A 4 -9.39 3.29 8.69
CA GLU A 4 -8.49 2.22 8.31
C GLU A 4 -7.28 2.24 9.23
N ASN A 5 -6.90 1.08 9.75
CA ASN A 5 -5.66 0.96 10.51
C ASN A 5 -4.66 0.14 9.69
N PHE A 6 -3.41 0.14 10.13
CA PHE A 6 -2.35 -0.54 9.38
C PHE A 6 -2.68 -2.01 9.11
N ILE A 7 -3.13 -2.74 10.12
CA ILE A 7 -3.41 -4.17 9.98
C ILE A 7 -4.54 -4.42 8.97
N ALA A 8 -5.62 -3.63 9.07
CA ALA A 8 -6.75 -3.78 8.15
C ALA A 8 -6.34 -3.48 6.71
N VAL A 9 -5.57 -2.42 6.50
CA VAL A 9 -5.10 -2.05 5.16
C VAL A 9 -4.16 -3.11 4.62
N LEU A 10 -3.24 -3.59 5.46
CA LEU A 10 -2.28 -4.62 5.05
C LEU A 10 -3.00 -5.89 4.62
N GLN A 11 -3.97 -6.35 5.42
CA GLN A 11 -4.74 -7.56 5.10
C GLN A 11 -5.58 -7.39 3.83
N ALA A 12 -6.23 -6.24 3.67
CA ALA A 12 -7.04 -5.98 2.48
C ALA A 12 -6.18 -5.96 1.22
N THR A 13 -5.01 -5.31 1.29
CA THR A 13 -4.09 -5.23 0.16
C THR A 13 -3.50 -6.61 -0.14
N SER A 14 -3.15 -7.37 0.88
CA SER A 14 -2.65 -8.74 0.72
C SER A 14 -3.65 -9.58 -0.07
N LYS A 15 -4.91 -9.48 0.28
CA LYS A 15 -5.99 -10.21 -0.39
C LYS A 15 -6.15 -9.77 -1.84
N ALA A 16 -6.16 -8.46 -2.06
CA ALA A 16 -6.37 -7.91 -3.40
C ALA A 16 -5.20 -8.22 -4.35
N ALA A 17 -3.99 -8.22 -3.84
CA ALA A 17 -2.78 -8.43 -4.63
C ALA A 17 -2.32 -9.89 -4.66
N GLU A 18 -2.93 -10.74 -3.84
CA GLU A 18 -2.54 -12.14 -3.68
C GLU A 18 -1.08 -12.29 -3.27
N VAL A 19 -0.65 -11.41 -2.37
CA VAL A 19 0.70 -11.38 -1.81
C VAL A 19 0.57 -11.47 -0.29
N SER A 20 1.38 -12.30 0.37
CA SER A 20 1.28 -12.45 1.82
C SER A 20 1.69 -11.17 2.55
N CYS A 21 1.14 -10.97 3.74
CA CYS A 21 1.53 -9.83 4.58
C CYS A 21 3.02 -9.86 4.90
N ASN A 22 3.56 -11.05 5.13
CA ASN A 22 5.00 -11.19 5.42
C ASN A 22 5.86 -10.73 4.25
N GLU A 23 5.45 -11.05 3.03
CA GLU A 23 6.17 -10.58 1.84
C GLU A 23 6.10 -9.07 1.70
N MET A 24 4.94 -8.49 1.98
CA MET A 24 4.77 -7.03 1.91
C MET A 24 5.67 -6.31 2.91
N LEU A 25 5.92 -6.92 4.07
CA LEU A 25 6.77 -6.35 5.11
C LEU A 25 8.25 -6.69 4.93
N SER A 26 8.56 -7.53 3.94
CA SER A 26 9.94 -7.92 3.66
C SER A 26 10.63 -6.92 2.73
N ASP A 27 11.88 -7.20 2.41
CA ASP A 27 12.66 -6.40 1.47
C ASP A 27 12.54 -6.91 0.03
N SER A 28 11.54 -7.74 -0.24
CA SER A 28 11.36 -8.30 -1.57
C SER A 28 11.19 -7.20 -2.62
N LYS A 29 11.86 -7.38 -3.76
CA LYS A 29 11.77 -6.44 -4.88
C LYS A 29 10.97 -7.00 -6.04
N ARG A 30 10.28 -8.11 -5.82
CA ARG A 30 9.38 -8.66 -6.84
C ARG A 30 8.30 -7.63 -7.15
N LEU A 31 7.97 -7.48 -8.42
CA LEU A 31 7.06 -6.44 -8.88
C LEU A 31 5.70 -6.50 -8.17
N GLU A 32 5.11 -7.70 -8.06
CA GLU A 32 3.82 -7.84 -7.41
C GLU A 32 3.86 -7.44 -5.93
N VAL A 33 4.98 -7.66 -5.25
CA VAL A 33 5.15 -7.28 -3.86
C VAL A 33 5.30 -5.77 -3.74
N VAL A 34 6.09 -5.17 -4.65
CA VAL A 34 6.30 -3.73 -4.69
C VAL A 34 4.98 -3.01 -4.96
N ASP A 35 4.19 -3.52 -5.90
CA ASP A 35 2.89 -2.94 -6.24
C ASP A 35 1.94 -3.01 -5.03
N ALA A 36 1.88 -4.16 -4.37
CA ALA A 36 1.02 -4.32 -3.20
C ALA A 36 1.42 -3.34 -2.09
N ARG A 37 2.72 -3.24 -1.82
CA ARG A 37 3.24 -2.32 -0.81
C ARG A 37 2.89 -0.88 -1.15
N SER A 38 3.04 -0.50 -2.42
CA SER A 38 2.73 0.87 -2.87
C SER A 38 1.25 1.21 -2.65
N VAL A 39 0.36 0.28 -2.94
CA VAL A 39 -1.08 0.49 -2.73
C VAL A 39 -1.37 0.66 -1.24
N ALA A 40 -0.79 -0.17 -0.39
CA ALA A 40 -1.00 -0.06 1.05
C ALA A 40 -0.50 1.29 1.57
N ILE A 41 0.66 1.73 1.11
CA ILE A 41 1.22 3.03 1.49
C ILE A 41 0.29 4.15 1.08
N LYS A 42 -0.23 4.10 -0.15
CA LYS A 42 -1.13 5.14 -0.66
C LYS A 42 -2.41 5.23 0.17
N ILE A 43 -3.01 4.09 0.47
CA ILE A 43 -4.25 4.06 1.25
C ILE A 43 -4.03 4.57 2.67
N LEU A 44 -2.91 4.19 3.28
CA LEU A 44 -2.58 4.69 4.63
C LEU A 44 -2.38 6.20 4.64
N ALA A 45 -1.72 6.73 3.59
CA ALA A 45 -1.54 8.18 3.48
C ALA A 45 -2.89 8.88 3.33
N GLU A 46 -3.79 8.32 2.55
CA GLU A 46 -5.14 8.89 2.38
C GLU A 46 -5.95 8.81 3.67
N ALA A 47 -5.67 7.81 4.51
CA ALA A 47 -6.34 7.66 5.79
C ALA A 47 -5.82 8.64 6.86
N GLY A 48 -4.75 9.37 6.55
CA GLY A 48 -4.23 10.39 7.45
C GLY A 48 -2.93 10.05 8.14
N TYR A 49 -2.32 8.90 7.86
CA TYR A 49 -1.03 8.56 8.43
C TYR A 49 0.07 9.38 7.77
N CYS A 50 0.98 9.93 8.57
CA CYS A 50 2.10 10.68 8.03
C CYS A 50 3.16 9.71 7.46
N PRO A 51 3.96 10.18 6.48
CA PRO A 51 4.98 9.30 5.88
C PRO A 51 5.94 8.67 6.88
N CYS A 52 6.31 9.37 7.95
CA CYS A 52 7.23 8.81 8.92
C CYS A 52 6.61 7.63 9.67
N ARG A 53 5.32 7.70 9.94
CA ARG A 53 4.61 6.61 10.60
C ARG A 53 4.45 5.41 9.70
N ILE A 54 4.11 5.66 8.42
CA ILE A 54 4.01 4.60 7.41
C ILE A 54 5.36 3.91 7.25
N ALA A 55 6.44 4.69 7.22
CA ALA A 55 7.79 4.14 7.12
C ALA A 55 8.11 3.17 8.25
N ARG A 56 7.69 3.48 9.47
CA ARG A 56 7.88 2.59 10.60
C ARG A 56 7.14 1.25 10.42
N PHE A 57 5.92 1.31 9.91
CA PHE A 57 5.14 0.10 9.68
C PHE A 57 5.85 -0.85 8.72
N PHE A 58 6.49 -0.32 7.70
CA PHE A 58 7.11 -1.12 6.65
C PHE A 58 8.63 -1.28 6.82
N HIS A 59 9.18 -0.75 7.91
CA HIS A 59 10.63 -0.78 8.16
C HIS A 59 11.42 -0.15 7.00
N LYS A 60 10.89 0.96 6.50
CA LYS A 60 11.49 1.74 5.41
C LYS A 60 11.85 3.13 5.92
N THR A 61 12.54 3.91 5.08
CA THR A 61 12.82 5.30 5.41
C THR A 61 11.65 6.19 5.01
N GLU A 62 11.53 7.33 5.66
CA GLU A 62 10.52 8.31 5.29
C GLU A 62 10.71 8.78 3.85
N ALA A 63 11.97 8.95 3.42
CA ALA A 63 12.29 9.34 2.05
C ALA A 63 11.74 8.31 1.05
N SER A 64 11.88 7.02 1.36
CA SER A 64 11.36 5.96 0.51
C SER A 64 9.85 6.02 0.38
N VAL A 65 9.15 6.27 1.50
CA VAL A 65 7.69 6.39 1.49
C VAL A 65 7.26 7.60 0.68
N ARG A 66 7.91 8.74 0.86
CA ARG A 66 7.60 9.96 0.10
C ARG A 66 7.84 9.74 -1.39
N HIS A 67 8.91 9.05 -1.75
CA HIS A 67 9.21 8.72 -3.14
C HIS A 67 8.08 7.86 -3.74
N THR A 68 7.64 6.86 -3.01
CA THR A 68 6.53 6.00 -3.45
C THR A 68 5.27 6.81 -3.68
N LEU A 69 4.93 7.71 -2.75
CA LEU A 69 3.74 8.53 -2.86
C LEU A 69 3.83 9.52 -4.02
N ASN A 70 5.01 10.13 -4.21
CA ASN A 70 5.20 11.11 -5.29
C ASN A 70 5.09 10.49 -6.67
N ASN A 71 5.47 9.23 -6.81
CA ASN A 71 5.45 8.54 -8.11
C ASN A 71 4.22 7.67 -8.32
N PHE A 72 3.36 7.57 -7.33
CA PHE A 72 2.22 6.65 -7.38
C PHE A 72 1.28 6.95 -8.55
N GLU A 73 0.94 8.21 -8.74
CA GLU A 73 0.01 8.60 -9.81
C GLU A 73 0.57 8.30 -11.19
N LEU A 74 1.88 8.55 -11.41
CA LEU A 74 2.52 8.24 -12.68
C LEU A 74 2.51 6.73 -12.95
N ARG A 75 2.81 5.94 -11.93
CA ARG A 75 2.79 4.49 -12.06
C ARG A 75 1.38 3.99 -12.32
N LEU A 76 0.39 4.62 -11.69
CA LEU A 76 -1.01 4.24 -11.83
C LEU A 76 -1.48 4.43 -13.28
N GLU A 77 -1.05 5.51 -13.93
CA GLU A 77 -1.41 5.79 -15.32
C GLU A 77 -0.91 4.72 -16.28
N SER A 78 0.28 4.17 -16.03
CA SER A 78 0.91 3.21 -16.92
C SER A 78 0.77 1.76 -16.48
N ASN A 79 0.19 1.51 -15.31
CA ASN A 79 0.12 0.16 -14.74
C ASN A 79 -1.32 -0.17 -14.32
N LYS A 80 -2.01 -0.88 -15.20
CA LYS A 80 -3.40 -1.27 -14.94
C LYS A 80 -3.53 -2.27 -13.81
N ILE A 81 -2.51 -3.08 -13.57
CA ILE A 81 -2.51 -4.04 -12.47
C ILE A 81 -2.50 -3.29 -11.14
N LEU A 82 -1.70 -2.23 -11.05
CA LEU A 82 -1.64 -1.40 -9.86
C LEU A 82 -3.00 -0.76 -9.57
N GLU A 83 -3.65 -0.22 -10.60
CA GLU A 83 -4.97 0.37 -10.47
C GLU A 83 -6.00 -0.65 -9.99
N LYS A 84 -5.94 -1.87 -10.53
CA LYS A 84 -6.87 -2.93 -10.14
C LYS A 84 -6.68 -3.33 -8.68
N ILE A 85 -5.44 -3.45 -8.23
CA ILE A 85 -5.14 -3.76 -6.83
C ILE A 85 -5.71 -2.67 -5.94
N LEU A 86 -5.50 -1.41 -6.31
CA LEU A 86 -6.01 -0.28 -5.54
C LEU A 86 -7.53 -0.31 -5.41
N GLN A 87 -8.22 -0.51 -6.53
CA GLN A 87 -9.68 -0.57 -6.53
C GLN A 87 -10.20 -1.73 -5.71
N ASN A 88 -9.62 -2.91 -5.85
CA ASN A 88 -10.05 -4.09 -5.12
C ASN A 88 -9.80 -3.93 -3.62
N THR A 89 -8.68 -3.33 -3.24
CA THR A 89 -8.37 -3.06 -1.85
C THR A 89 -9.41 -2.12 -1.23
N ARG A 90 -9.78 -1.07 -1.96
CA ARG A 90 -10.80 -0.13 -1.50
C ARG A 90 -12.16 -0.80 -1.32
N LYS A 91 -12.50 -1.71 -2.22
CA LYS A 91 -13.76 -2.47 -2.12
C LYS A 91 -13.76 -3.35 -0.86
N ILE A 92 -12.66 -4.04 -0.60
CA ILE A 92 -12.55 -4.89 0.57
C ILE A 92 -12.70 -4.06 1.84
N LEU A 93 -12.05 -2.92 1.91
CA LEU A 93 -12.13 -2.03 3.07
C LEU A 93 -13.54 -1.46 3.24
N ALA A 94 -14.21 -1.15 2.15
CA ALA A 94 -15.56 -0.57 2.20
C ALA A 94 -16.61 -1.59 2.64
N ASN A 95 -16.35 -2.87 2.47
CA ASN A 95 -17.30 -3.94 2.77
C ASN A 95 -17.16 -4.52 4.17
N LYS A 96 -16.42 -3.87 5.03
CA LYS A 96 -16.28 -4.33 6.42
C LYS A 96 -17.44 -3.89 7.29
#